data_3ec19c2174126b7292c0d1970a8cd9af
#
_entry.id   3ec19c2174126b7292c0d1970a8cd9af
#
_cell.length_a   1.000
_cell.length_b   1.000
_cell.length_c   1.000
_cell.angle_alpha   90.00
_cell.angle_beta   90.00
_cell.angle_gamma   90.00
#
_symmetry.space_group_name_H-M   'P 1'
#
loop_
_entity.id
_entity.type
_entity.pdbx_description
1 polymer ?
#
loop_
_entity_poly.entity_id
_entity_poly.type
_entity_poly.pdbx_seq_one_letter_code
_entity_poly.pdbx_strand_id
1 'polypeptide(L)'
;MSQHSFGTITKLALAIMDCRERAQSREQFIDMMNANGYGVVWTDNLKYITFTDLARQEQGEKQCKIRNSKLEKYYHTDFSKDGLESEFANNARKQQEEHNQAV
;
A
#
# COMPACT_ATOMS: atom_id res chain seq x y z
N MET A 1 8.80 -20.45 16.56
CA MET A 1 8.59 -20.08 16.45
C MET A 1 8.36 -19.21 15.95
N SER A 2 8.49 -18.76 15.81
CA SER A 2 8.39 -18.09 15.63
C SER A 2 7.94 -17.30 15.28
N GLN A 3 7.82 -17.13 15.23
CA GLN A 3 7.35 -16.55 15.04
C GLN A 3 6.83 -15.63 14.67
N HIS A 4 6.92 -15.82 14.58
CA HIS A 4 6.21 -14.79 14.40
C HIS A 4 6.59 -13.46 14.68
N SER A 5 7.49 -13.10 14.50
CA SER A 5 7.94 -11.82 14.85
C SER A 5 7.32 -10.69 14.08
N PHE A 6 6.85 -10.92 12.88
CA PHE A 6 6.12 -9.90 12.13
C PHE A 6 4.65 -10.27 12.02
N GLY A 7 3.79 -9.48 12.63
CA GLY A 7 2.37 -9.66 12.48
C GLY A 7 1.87 -9.23 11.10
N THR A 8 0.60 -9.52 10.84
CA THR A 8 -0.04 -9.16 9.58
C THR A 8 0.04 -7.66 9.29
N ILE A 9 -0.14 -6.85 10.33
CA ILE A 9 -0.12 -5.39 10.18
C ILE A 9 1.27 -4.91 9.74
N THR A 10 2.32 -5.46 10.32
CA THR A 10 3.69 -5.06 9.98
C THR A 10 4.02 -5.44 8.54
N LYS A 11 3.67 -6.64 8.12
CA LYS A 11 3.91 -7.09 6.76
C LYS A 11 3.17 -6.21 5.75
N LEU A 12 1.93 -5.86 6.07
CA LEU A 12 1.13 -4.99 5.22
C LEU A 12 1.75 -3.60 5.11
N ALA A 13 2.18 -3.04 6.24
CA ALA A 13 2.79 -1.71 6.25
C ALA A 13 4.06 -1.68 5.39
N LEU A 14 4.89 -2.72 5.51
CA LEU A 14 6.10 -2.81 4.71
C LEU A 14 5.80 -2.92 3.22
N ALA A 15 4.77 -3.68 2.86
CA ALA A 15 4.35 -3.80 1.47
C ALA A 15 3.87 -2.45 0.93
N ILE A 16 3.10 -1.71 1.72
CA ILE A 16 2.63 -0.38 1.32
C ILE A 16 3.80 0.57 1.11
N MET A 17 4.74 0.58 2.04
CA MET A 17 5.92 1.44 1.94
C MET A 17 6.74 1.15 0.69
N ASP A 18 6.95 -0.12 0.41
CA ASP A 18 7.70 -0.54 -0.77
C ASP A 18 6.98 -0.16 -2.06
N CYS A 19 5.69 -0.45 -2.13
CA CYS A 19 4.91 -0.17 -3.33
C CYS A 19 4.77 1.33 -3.59
N ARG A 20 4.54 2.12 -2.54
CA ARG A 20 4.36 3.55 -2.71
C ARG A 20 5.62 4.25 -3.22
N GLU A 21 6.78 3.70 -2.89
CA GLU A 21 8.04 4.27 -3.37
C GLU A 21 8.26 4.04 -4.85
N ARG A 22 7.59 3.07 -5.44
CA ARG A 22 7.79 2.68 -6.83
C ARG A 22 6.61 2.98 -7.74
N ALA A 23 5.40 3.04 -7.19
CA ALA A 23 4.20 3.27 -7.97
C ALA A 23 4.14 4.71 -8.47
N GLN A 24 3.66 4.88 -9.69
CA GLN A 24 3.50 6.20 -10.31
C GLN A 24 2.04 6.59 -10.47
N SER A 25 1.14 5.71 -10.06
CA SER A 25 -0.30 5.96 -10.14
C SER A 25 -1.01 5.07 -9.12
N ARG A 26 -2.27 5.42 -8.84
CA ARG A 26 -3.12 4.61 -7.97
C ARG A 26 -3.25 3.19 -8.53
N GLU A 27 -3.49 3.08 -9.83
CA GLU A 27 -3.67 1.77 -10.47
C GLU A 27 -2.42 0.91 -10.35
N GLN A 28 -1.26 1.51 -10.58
CA GLN A 28 0.00 0.78 -10.46
C GLN A 28 0.23 0.32 -9.03
N PHE A 29 -0.09 1.18 -8.06
CA PHE A 29 0.02 0.82 -6.64
C PHE A 29 -0.86 -0.39 -6.31
N ILE A 30 -2.11 -0.36 -6.78
CA ILE A 30 -3.05 -1.46 -6.52
C ILE A 30 -2.53 -2.76 -7.14
N ASP A 31 -2.02 -2.70 -8.37
CA ASP A 31 -1.46 -3.88 -9.03
C ASP A 31 -0.25 -4.44 -8.27
N MET A 32 0.62 -3.57 -7.80
CA MET A 32 1.78 -3.98 -7.01
C MET A 32 1.37 -4.63 -5.69
N MET A 33 0.37 -4.06 -5.03
CA MET A 33 -0.14 -4.63 -3.78
C MET A 33 -0.75 -6.00 -4.02
N ASN A 34 -1.51 -6.15 -5.10
CA ASN A 34 -2.07 -7.45 -5.47
C ASN A 34 -0.98 -8.49 -5.71
N ALA A 35 0.10 -8.08 -6.34
CA ALA A 35 1.24 -8.98 -6.58
C ALA A 35 1.90 -9.42 -5.27
N ASN A 36 1.77 -8.61 -4.22
CA ASN A 36 2.29 -8.93 -2.89
C ASN A 36 1.27 -9.67 -2.02
N GLY A 37 0.11 -10.00 -2.56
CA GLY A 37 -0.90 -10.76 -1.84
C GLY A 37 -1.91 -9.92 -1.07
N TYR A 38 -2.06 -8.64 -1.43
CA TYR A 38 -3.01 -7.74 -0.76
C TYR A 38 -3.97 -7.13 -1.75
N GLY A 39 -5.27 -7.22 -1.45
CA GLY A 39 -6.29 -6.52 -2.20
C GLY A 39 -6.41 -5.10 -1.68
N VAL A 40 -6.76 -4.17 -2.57
CA VAL A 40 -6.90 -2.76 -2.21
C VAL A 40 -8.25 -2.25 -2.69
N VAL A 41 -9.05 -1.73 -1.76
CA VAL A 41 -10.30 -1.06 -2.10
C VAL A 41 -10.09 0.43 -1.88
N TRP A 42 -9.99 1.15 -2.98
CA TRP A 42 -9.71 2.58 -2.97
C TRP A 42 -10.67 3.26 -3.93
N THR A 43 -11.73 3.84 -3.39
CA THR A 43 -12.74 4.54 -4.18
C THR A 43 -12.97 5.93 -3.60
N ASP A 44 -13.46 6.84 -4.46
CA ASP A 44 -13.73 8.20 -4.02
C ASP A 44 -14.90 8.29 -3.05
N ASN A 45 -15.77 7.29 -3.08
CA ASN A 45 -16.95 7.24 -2.20
C ASN A 45 -16.60 6.86 -0.77
N LEU A 46 -15.49 6.17 -0.57
CA LEU A 46 -15.08 5.72 0.75
C LEU A 46 -14.00 6.63 1.31
N LYS A 47 -14.14 6.96 2.58
CA LYS A 47 -13.20 7.84 3.26
C LYS A 47 -11.81 7.21 3.39
N TYR A 48 -11.78 5.90 3.61
CA TYR A 48 -10.54 5.17 3.88
C TYR A 48 -10.24 4.14 2.80
N ILE A 49 -8.96 3.83 2.66
CA ILE A 49 -8.52 2.73 1.82
C ILE A 49 -8.58 1.46 2.68
N THR A 50 -9.14 0.39 2.13
CA THR A 50 -9.20 -0.89 2.81
C THR A 50 -8.23 -1.85 2.14
N PHE A 51 -7.37 -2.45 2.94
CA PHE A 51 -6.42 -3.47 2.49
C PHE A 51 -6.88 -4.84 2.97
N THR A 52 -6.86 -5.82 2.08
CA THR A 52 -7.28 -7.18 2.39
C THR A 52 -6.10 -8.12 2.24
N ASP A 53 -5.84 -8.91 3.29
CA ASP A 53 -4.84 -9.98 3.20
C ASP A 53 -5.49 -11.14 2.47
N LEU A 54 -5.15 -11.32 1.19
CA LEU A 54 -5.81 -12.28 0.33
C LEU A 54 -5.57 -13.71 0.76
N ALA A 55 -4.39 -14.02 1.26
CA ALA A 55 -4.09 -15.36 1.75
C ALA A 55 -4.96 -15.74 2.93
N ARG A 56 -5.13 -14.81 3.86
CA ARG A 56 -5.99 -15.04 5.02
C ARG A 56 -7.45 -15.14 4.63
N GLN A 57 -7.85 -14.37 3.64
CA GLN A 57 -9.23 -14.43 3.14
C GLN A 57 -9.52 -15.79 2.53
N GLU A 58 -8.59 -16.35 1.78
CA GLU A 58 -8.73 -17.69 1.22
C GLU A 58 -8.84 -18.76 2.30
N GLN A 59 -8.17 -18.54 3.42
CA GLN A 59 -8.24 -19.46 4.55
C GLN A 59 -9.51 -19.32 5.36
N GLY A 60 -10.39 -18.39 4.98
CA GLY A 60 -11.65 -18.19 5.65
C GLY A 60 -11.57 -17.36 6.92
N GLU A 61 -10.47 -16.67 7.14
CA GLU A 61 -10.33 -15.83 8.32
C GLU A 61 -11.24 -14.60 8.22
N LYS A 62 -11.85 -14.23 9.32
CA LYS A 62 -12.82 -13.15 9.36
C LYS A 62 -12.18 -11.76 9.41
N GLN A 63 -11.02 -11.66 10.01
CA GLN A 63 -10.35 -10.38 10.19
C GLN A 63 -9.16 -10.25 9.26
N CYS A 64 -9.44 -10.17 7.98
CA CYS A 64 -8.40 -10.05 6.97
C CYS A 64 -8.33 -8.65 6.33
N LYS A 65 -9.18 -7.71 6.81
CA LYS A 65 -9.24 -6.36 6.24
C LYS A 65 -8.72 -5.33 7.24
N ILE A 66 -7.91 -4.41 6.75
CA ILE A 66 -7.31 -3.36 7.57
C ILE A 66 -7.43 -2.04 6.82
N ARG A 67 -7.85 -0.99 7.51
CA ARG A 67 -7.96 0.34 6.92
C ARG A 67 -6.64 1.10 7.08
N ASN A 68 -6.38 2.01 6.15
CA ASN A 68 -5.17 2.82 6.20
C ASN A 68 -5.10 3.66 7.49
N SER A 69 -6.25 4.09 8.02
CA SER A 69 -6.26 4.88 9.26
C SER A 69 -5.69 4.10 10.44
N LYS A 70 -5.92 2.79 10.48
CA LYS A 70 -5.35 1.95 11.53
C LYS A 70 -3.83 1.88 11.42
N LEU A 71 -3.32 1.80 10.21
CA LEU A 71 -1.88 1.77 9.97
C LEU A 71 -1.21 3.08 10.35
N GLU A 72 -1.85 4.21 10.04
CA GLU A 72 -1.35 5.51 10.43
C GLU A 72 -1.21 5.63 11.94
N LYS A 73 -2.20 5.10 12.66
CA LYS A 73 -2.20 5.13 14.11
C LYS A 73 -1.06 4.31 14.71
N TYR A 74 -0.77 3.15 14.11
CA TYR A 74 0.28 2.26 14.60
C TYR A 74 1.68 2.78 14.33
N TYR A 75 1.89 3.36 13.16
CA TYR A 75 3.25 3.69 12.69
C TYR A 75 3.54 5.17 12.62
N HIS A 76 2.54 6.00 12.92
CA HIS A 76 2.69 7.48 12.87
C HIS A 76 3.23 7.94 11.51
N THR A 77 2.80 7.24 10.46
CA THR A 77 3.20 7.51 9.09
C THR A 77 1.97 7.87 8.27
N ASP A 78 2.13 8.78 7.32
CA ASP A 78 1.02 9.21 6.48
C ASP A 78 0.72 8.16 5.42
N PHE A 79 -0.34 7.38 5.64
CA PHE A 79 -0.86 6.44 4.66
C PHE A 79 -2.19 6.93 4.07
N SER A 80 -2.46 8.21 4.15
CA SER A 80 -3.70 8.78 3.62
C SER A 80 -3.72 8.72 2.10
N LYS A 81 -4.92 8.86 1.52
CA LYS A 81 -5.07 8.90 0.07
C LYS A 81 -4.22 10.01 -0.55
N ASP A 82 -4.28 11.20 0.06
CA ASP A 82 -3.52 12.35 -0.44
C ASP A 82 -2.03 12.11 -0.35
N GLY A 83 -1.57 11.55 0.76
CA GLY A 83 -0.16 11.25 0.97
C GLY A 83 0.36 10.25 -0.06
N LEU A 84 -0.41 9.19 -0.30
CA LEU A 84 -0.03 8.19 -1.28
C LEU A 84 -0.02 8.75 -2.69
N GLU A 85 -1.04 9.53 -3.06
CA GLU A 85 -1.11 10.10 -4.40
C GLU A 85 0.01 11.13 -4.63
N SER A 86 0.38 11.88 -3.61
CA SER A 86 1.52 12.79 -3.71
C SER A 86 2.81 12.02 -3.98
N GLU A 87 2.97 10.89 -3.32
CA GLU A 87 4.14 10.03 -3.52
C GLU A 87 4.19 9.49 -4.95
N PHE A 88 3.03 9.07 -5.48
CA PHE A 88 2.94 8.58 -6.84
C PHE A 88 3.31 9.68 -7.85
N ALA A 89 2.83 10.88 -7.62
CA ALA A 89 3.15 12.02 -8.49
C ALA A 89 4.64 12.34 -8.46
N ASN A 90 5.25 12.27 -7.28
CA ASN A 90 6.68 12.48 -7.13
C ASN A 90 7.49 11.41 -7.87
N ASN A 91 7.05 10.17 -7.78
CA ASN A 91 7.73 9.06 -8.45
C ASN A 91 7.66 9.23 -9.97
N ALA A 92 6.51 9.62 -10.48
CA ALA A 92 6.34 9.86 -11.91
C ALA A 92 7.24 10.99 -12.39
N ARG A 93 7.34 12.07 -11.60
CA ARG A 93 8.18 13.21 -11.91
C ARG A 93 9.65 12.84 -11.92
N LYS A 94 10.08 12.05 -10.92
CA LYS A 94 11.47 11.61 -10.83
C LYS A 94 11.87 10.79 -12.06
N GLN A 95 10.97 9.93 -12.51
CA GLN A 95 11.26 9.11 -13.68
C GLN A 95 11.40 9.94 -14.94
N GLN A 96 10.57 10.98 -15.09
CA GLN A 96 10.69 11.90 -16.22
C GLN A 96 12.01 12.65 -16.19
N GLU A 97 12.43 13.11 -15.01
CA GLU A 97 13.68 13.82 -14.86
C GLU A 97 14.87 12.94 -15.19
N GLU A 98 14.85 11.69 -14.74
CA GLU A 98 15.91 10.74 -15.05
C GLU A 98 15.96 10.46 -16.54
N HIS A 99 14.81 10.33 -17.18
CA HIS A 99 14.76 10.09 -18.62
C HIS A 99 15.32 11.28 -19.39
N ASN A 100 14.99 12.49 -18.96
CA ASN A 100 15.50 13.71 -19.60
C ASN A 100 17.00 13.84 -19.42
N GLN A 101 17.53 13.46 -18.28
CA GLN A 101 18.95 13.54 -18.00
C GLN A 101 19.76 12.51 -18.76
N ALA A 102 19.14 11.44 -19.18
CA ALA A 102 19.81 10.38 -19.91
C ALA A 102 20.14 10.75 -21.35
N VAL A 103 19.68 11.89 -21.81
CA VAL A 103 19.93 12.36 -23.17
C VAL A 103 21.30 13.09 -23.30
#